data_5af402a7ad657ee4359f5ad52840b7cb
#
_entry.id   5af402a7ad657ee4359f5ad52840b7cb
#
_cell.length_a   1.000
_cell.length_b   1.000
_cell.length_c   1.000
_cell.angle_alpha   90.00
_cell.angle_beta   90.00
_cell.angle_gamma   90.00
#
_symmetry.space_group_name_H-M   'P 1'
#
loop_
_entity.id
_entity.type
_entity.pdbx_description
1 polymer ?
#
loop_
_entity_poly.entity_id
_entity_poly.type
_entity_poly.pdbx_seq_one_letter_code
_entity_poly.pdbx_strand_id
1 'polypeptide(L)'
;LYGVPGVGKSHEIQTKYCDDPERMERVVFHPDYTYSDFVGQILPKVENDKLKYEFTAGPFTTLLAKAWNNPGKEYYLVIEEINRGNAPAIFGEIFQLLDRKTEDSHRYDPSEYGESEYPITNSDIATAVFGDPEEKIRIPSNMWILATMNTADQNVFTLDTAFQRRWKLHHMKNDVMS
;
A
#
# COMPACT_ATOMS: atom_id res chain seq x y z
N LEU A 1 4.28 7.07 -9.86
CA LEU A 1 5.22 8.01 -10.47
C LEU A 1 6.51 7.31 -10.88
N TYR A 2 6.96 7.46 -12.12
CA TYR A 2 8.22 6.87 -12.57
C TYR A 2 9.05 7.88 -13.35
N GLY A 3 10.37 7.69 -13.36
CA GLY A 3 11.33 8.57 -14.03
C GLY A 3 12.74 8.42 -13.44
N VAL A 4 13.69 9.18 -13.98
CA VAL A 4 15.09 9.16 -13.53
C VAL A 4 15.24 9.69 -12.09
N PRO A 5 16.34 9.38 -11.39
CA PRO A 5 16.62 9.95 -10.07
C PRO A 5 16.62 11.48 -10.09
N GLY A 6 16.18 12.10 -9.00
CA GLY A 6 16.26 13.56 -8.81
C GLY A 6 15.15 14.39 -9.45
N VAL A 7 14.20 13.80 -10.19
CA VAL A 7 13.08 14.56 -10.81
C VAL A 7 11.97 14.99 -9.84
N GLY A 8 12.18 14.86 -8.53
CA GLY A 8 11.24 15.36 -7.51
C GLY A 8 10.01 14.48 -7.27
N LYS A 9 10.06 13.17 -7.59
CA LYS A 9 8.91 12.23 -7.39
C LYS A 9 8.33 12.27 -5.98
N SER A 10 9.16 12.18 -4.96
CA SER A 10 8.72 12.20 -3.55
C SER A 10 8.19 13.59 -3.14
N HIS A 11 8.77 14.66 -3.66
CA HIS A 11 8.28 16.03 -3.43
C HIS A 11 6.90 16.24 -4.07
N GLU A 12 6.68 15.74 -5.29
CA GLU A 12 5.38 15.83 -5.94
C GLU A 12 4.29 15.10 -5.16
N ILE A 13 4.60 13.91 -4.60
CA ILE A 13 3.65 13.19 -3.74
C ILE A 13 3.29 14.05 -2.54
N GLN A 14 4.27 14.60 -1.83
CA GLN A 14 4.04 15.39 -0.63
C GLN A 14 3.23 16.67 -0.92
N THR A 15 3.51 17.36 -2.02
CA THR A 15 2.85 18.62 -2.35
C THR A 15 1.46 18.46 -2.93
N LYS A 16 1.22 17.38 -3.70
CA LYS A 16 -0.08 17.17 -4.40
C LYS A 16 -1.10 16.39 -3.61
N TYR A 17 -0.65 15.45 -2.77
CA TYR A 17 -1.57 14.49 -2.16
C TYR A 17 -1.76 14.70 -0.67
N CYS A 18 -0.69 14.68 0.12
CA CYS A 18 -0.80 14.82 1.56
C CYS A 18 0.52 15.25 2.19
N ASP A 19 0.48 16.23 3.06
CA ASP A 19 1.57 16.68 3.92
C ASP A 19 1.36 16.34 5.40
N ASP A 20 0.22 15.72 5.74
CA ASP A 20 -0.16 15.34 7.10
C ASP A 20 0.41 13.96 7.45
N PRO A 21 1.42 13.87 8.34
CA PRO A 21 2.05 12.60 8.71
C PRO A 21 1.10 11.62 9.40
N GLU A 22 -0.01 12.09 9.99
CA GLU A 22 -1.01 11.21 10.61
C GLU A 22 -1.84 10.43 9.57
N ARG A 23 -1.90 10.94 8.34
CA ARG A 23 -2.65 10.37 7.22
C ARG A 23 -1.78 9.74 6.15
N MET A 24 -0.46 9.75 6.34
CA MET A 24 0.49 9.19 5.38
C MET A 24 1.41 8.19 6.07
N GLU A 25 1.49 6.99 5.52
CA GLU A 25 2.54 6.03 5.83
C GLU A 25 3.51 5.96 4.65
N ARG A 26 4.81 6.04 4.94
CA ARG A 26 5.86 6.02 3.91
C ARG A 26 6.79 4.85 4.15
N VAL A 27 6.98 4.04 3.13
CA VAL A 27 7.88 2.88 3.14
C VAL A 27 8.83 2.94 1.95
N VAL A 28 10.02 2.39 2.12
CA VAL A 28 11.00 2.25 1.05
C VAL A 28 11.23 0.78 0.79
N PHE A 29 10.97 0.31 -0.42
CA PHE A 29 11.27 -1.07 -0.78
C PHE A 29 12.77 -1.23 -1.04
N HIS A 30 13.30 -2.36 -0.60
CA HIS A 30 14.68 -2.79 -0.81
C HIS A 30 14.71 -4.32 -0.94
N PRO A 31 15.82 -4.95 -1.38
CA PRO A 31 15.85 -6.39 -1.67
C PRO A 31 15.44 -7.31 -0.51
N ASP A 32 15.70 -6.89 0.73
CA ASP A 32 15.39 -7.67 1.92
C ASP A 32 14.05 -7.29 2.59
N TYR A 33 13.27 -6.36 1.99
CA TYR A 33 11.96 -5.97 2.49
C TYR A 33 10.94 -7.08 2.20
N THR A 34 10.16 -7.48 3.20
CA THR A 34 9.31 -8.66 3.15
C THR A 34 7.82 -8.34 3.35
N TYR A 35 6.96 -9.33 3.08
CA TYR A 35 5.54 -9.29 3.42
C TYR A 35 5.34 -9.01 4.93
N SER A 36 6.14 -9.65 5.79
CA SER A 36 6.05 -9.45 7.24
C SER A 36 6.36 -8.01 7.67
N ASP A 37 7.29 -7.34 6.99
CA ASP A 37 7.60 -5.93 7.25
C ASP A 37 6.46 -5.02 6.77
N PHE A 38 5.81 -5.39 5.68
CA PHE A 38 4.78 -4.57 5.03
C PHE A 38 3.40 -4.75 5.65
N VAL A 39 2.98 -5.98 5.83
CA VAL A 39 1.64 -6.34 6.33
C VAL A 39 1.62 -6.51 7.83
N GLY A 40 2.59 -7.23 8.37
CA GLY A 40 2.73 -7.52 9.79
C GLY A 40 3.16 -8.96 10.03
N GLN A 41 3.46 -9.25 11.28
CA GLN A 41 3.98 -10.53 11.71
C GLN A 41 3.59 -10.86 13.16
N ILE A 42 3.55 -12.14 13.49
CA ILE A 42 3.34 -12.59 14.86
C ILE A 42 4.68 -12.52 15.60
N LEU A 43 4.74 -11.72 16.65
CA LEU A 43 5.93 -11.54 17.48
C LEU A 43 5.68 -11.99 18.91
N PRO A 44 6.72 -12.51 19.60
CA PRO A 44 6.66 -12.80 21.03
C PRO A 44 6.58 -11.49 21.82
N LYS A 45 5.69 -11.43 22.79
CA LYS A 45 5.52 -10.33 23.72
C LYS A 45 5.45 -10.85 25.15
N VAL A 46 6.18 -10.24 26.06
CA VAL A 46 6.13 -10.59 27.48
C VAL A 46 5.18 -9.62 28.18
N GLU A 47 4.11 -10.15 28.76
CA GLU A 47 3.14 -9.39 29.52
C GLU A 47 2.85 -10.12 30.84
N ASN A 48 3.06 -9.44 31.99
CA ASN A 48 2.90 -10.02 33.33
C ASN A 48 3.69 -11.32 33.51
N ASP A 49 4.97 -11.33 33.12
CA ASP A 49 5.89 -12.49 33.14
C ASP A 49 5.41 -13.71 32.33
N LYS A 50 4.46 -13.53 31.42
CA LYS A 50 3.99 -14.59 30.52
C LYS A 50 4.32 -14.23 29.08
N LEU A 51 4.86 -15.23 28.37
CA LEU A 51 5.10 -15.11 26.93
C LEU A 51 3.77 -15.29 26.18
N LYS A 52 3.42 -14.31 25.36
CA LYS A 52 2.32 -14.36 24.41
C LYS A 52 2.86 -14.13 23.00
N TYR A 53 2.12 -14.56 22.01
CA TYR A 53 2.39 -14.28 20.60
C TYR A 53 1.27 -13.40 20.09
N GLU A 54 1.61 -12.21 19.61
CA GLU A 54 0.63 -11.23 19.12
C GLU A 54 1.00 -10.76 17.72
N PHE A 55 -0.01 -10.56 16.89
CA PHE A 55 0.18 -9.96 15.58
C PHE A 55 0.56 -8.47 15.75
N THR A 56 1.69 -8.11 15.17
CA THR A 56 2.17 -6.73 15.10
C THR A 56 1.95 -6.22 13.68
N ALA A 57 1.03 -5.26 13.54
CA ALA A 57 0.67 -4.69 12.25
C ALA A 57 1.85 -3.95 11.62
N GLY A 58 2.09 -4.20 10.34
CA GLY A 58 2.98 -3.41 9.50
C GLY A 58 2.31 -2.13 8.99
N PRO A 59 3.03 -1.31 8.20
CA PRO A 59 2.52 -0.02 7.72
C PRO A 59 1.24 -0.15 6.87
N PHE A 60 1.11 -1.18 6.04
CA PHE A 60 -0.12 -1.43 5.28
C PHE A 60 -1.32 -1.63 6.21
N THR A 61 -1.23 -2.57 7.14
CA THR A 61 -2.35 -2.91 8.05
C THR A 61 -2.67 -1.76 9.00
N THR A 62 -1.65 -1.04 9.47
CA THR A 62 -1.83 0.15 10.32
C THR A 62 -2.63 1.23 9.59
N LEU A 63 -2.26 1.55 8.34
CA LEU A 63 -2.96 2.57 7.56
C LEU A 63 -4.37 2.12 7.16
N LEU A 64 -4.52 0.83 6.84
CA LEU A 64 -5.82 0.22 6.53
C LEU A 64 -6.80 0.39 7.69
N ALA A 65 -6.35 0.13 8.93
CA ALA A 65 -7.17 0.33 10.13
C ALA A 65 -7.56 1.81 10.32
N LYS A 66 -6.62 2.73 10.12
CA LYS A 66 -6.90 4.18 10.19
C LYS A 66 -7.96 4.59 9.15
N ALA A 67 -7.85 4.10 7.92
CA ALA A 67 -8.76 4.44 6.83
C ALA A 67 -10.19 3.93 7.09
N TRP A 68 -10.35 2.69 7.54
CA TRP A 68 -11.65 2.12 7.89
C TRP A 68 -12.31 2.82 9.08
N ASN A 69 -11.52 3.20 10.08
CA ASN A 69 -12.04 3.90 11.26
C ASN A 69 -12.37 5.38 11.02
N ASN A 70 -11.96 5.95 9.90
CA ASN A 70 -12.16 7.36 9.58
C ASN A 70 -12.57 7.58 8.12
N PRO A 71 -13.76 7.15 7.69
CA PRO A 71 -14.16 7.17 6.27
C PRO A 71 -14.28 8.58 5.67
N GLY A 72 -14.35 9.61 6.51
CA GLY A 72 -14.39 11.02 6.07
C GLY A 72 -13.02 11.65 5.80
N LYS A 73 -11.91 10.91 5.93
CA LYS A 73 -10.55 11.40 5.69
C LYS A 73 -9.83 10.49 4.70
N GLU A 74 -9.01 11.09 3.86
CA GLU A 74 -8.18 10.34 2.92
C GLU A 74 -6.84 9.96 3.54
N TYR A 75 -6.38 8.75 3.26
CA TYR A 75 -5.14 8.14 3.73
C TYR A 75 -4.26 7.70 2.58
N TYR A 76 -2.94 7.83 2.74
CA TYR A 76 -1.98 7.62 1.67
C TYR A 76 -0.86 6.69 2.11
N LEU A 77 -0.74 5.55 1.45
CA LEU A 77 0.43 4.66 1.55
C LEU A 77 1.39 5.01 0.43
N VAL A 78 2.55 5.52 0.79
CA VAL A 78 3.59 5.89 -0.18
C VAL A 78 4.69 4.85 -0.18
N ILE A 79 4.86 4.17 -1.30
CA ILE A 79 5.91 3.17 -1.51
C ILE A 79 6.99 3.79 -2.39
N GLU A 80 8.15 4.05 -1.80
CA GLU A 80 9.30 4.54 -2.54
C GLU A 80 10.12 3.38 -3.09
N GLU A 81 10.66 3.56 -4.30
CA GLU A 81 11.55 2.59 -4.96
C GLU A 81 10.91 1.19 -5.09
N ILE A 82 9.64 1.14 -5.53
CA ILE A 82 8.85 -0.12 -5.56
C ILE A 82 9.55 -1.24 -6.32
N ASN A 83 10.37 -0.92 -7.32
CA ASN A 83 11.11 -1.88 -8.12
C ASN A 83 12.46 -2.32 -7.50
N ARG A 84 12.87 -1.79 -6.36
CA ARG A 84 14.07 -2.25 -5.63
C ARG A 84 13.79 -3.45 -4.72
N GLY A 85 12.54 -3.72 -4.38
CA GLY A 85 12.09 -4.92 -3.69
C GLY A 85 11.31 -5.85 -4.60
N ASN A 86 11.13 -7.10 -4.17
CA ASN A 86 10.26 -8.06 -4.84
C ASN A 86 8.79 -7.72 -4.55
N ALA A 87 8.26 -6.71 -5.22
CA ALA A 87 6.92 -6.18 -4.95
C ALA A 87 5.81 -7.26 -4.97
N PRO A 88 5.73 -8.19 -5.92
CA PRO A 88 4.75 -9.27 -5.88
C PRO A 88 4.82 -10.11 -4.61
N ALA A 89 6.02 -10.44 -4.12
CA ALA A 89 6.21 -11.21 -2.89
C ALA A 89 5.88 -10.37 -1.63
N ILE A 90 6.21 -9.09 -1.63
CA ILE A 90 5.92 -8.16 -0.53
C ILE A 90 4.41 -7.95 -0.39
N PHE A 91 3.68 -7.81 -1.49
CA PHE A 91 2.22 -7.69 -1.46
C PHE A 91 1.53 -9.01 -1.11
N GLY A 92 2.07 -10.16 -1.57
CA GLY A 92 1.45 -11.45 -1.33
C GLY A 92 -0.03 -11.45 -1.73
N GLU A 93 -0.90 -11.95 -0.85
CA GLU A 93 -2.36 -12.01 -1.08
C GLU A 93 -3.03 -10.63 -1.18
N ILE A 94 -2.48 -9.60 -0.52
CA ILE A 94 -3.07 -8.25 -0.59
C ILE A 94 -2.95 -7.63 -1.98
N PHE A 95 -2.17 -8.22 -2.87
CA PHE A 95 -2.10 -7.85 -4.29
C PHE A 95 -3.47 -7.86 -4.97
N GLN A 96 -4.34 -8.81 -4.61
CA GLN A 96 -5.71 -8.89 -5.12
C GLN A 96 -6.54 -7.64 -4.77
N LEU A 97 -6.24 -6.99 -3.64
CA LEU A 97 -6.95 -5.81 -3.18
C LEU A 97 -6.69 -4.56 -4.03
N LEU A 98 -5.68 -4.59 -4.89
CA LEU A 98 -5.35 -3.50 -5.80
C LEU A 98 -6.32 -3.36 -6.97
N ASP A 99 -7.11 -4.40 -7.29
CA ASP A 99 -8.22 -4.29 -8.24
C ASP A 99 -9.34 -3.50 -7.57
N ARG A 100 -9.67 -2.32 -8.13
CA ARG A 100 -10.65 -1.40 -7.56
C ARG A 100 -11.93 -1.38 -8.36
N LYS A 101 -13.06 -1.22 -7.70
CA LYS A 101 -14.35 -0.96 -8.33
C LYS A 101 -14.30 0.39 -9.05
N THR A 102 -14.68 0.40 -10.32
CA THR A 102 -14.66 1.60 -11.17
C THR A 102 -15.97 1.77 -11.92
N GLU A 103 -16.20 2.96 -12.43
CA GLU A 103 -17.34 3.29 -13.27
C GLU A 103 -17.43 2.41 -14.53
N ASP A 104 -16.29 2.06 -15.12
CA ASP A 104 -16.23 1.26 -16.35
C ASP A 104 -16.80 -0.16 -16.19
N SER A 105 -16.89 -0.66 -14.98
CA SER A 105 -17.42 -2.01 -14.73
C SER A 105 -18.94 -2.11 -14.86
N HIS A 106 -19.71 -1.00 -14.75
CA HIS A 106 -21.18 -0.94 -14.74
C HIS A 106 -21.87 -1.92 -13.77
N ARG A 107 -21.11 -2.49 -12.83
CA ARG A 107 -21.58 -3.54 -11.91
C ARG A 107 -21.79 -3.04 -10.50
N TYR A 108 -21.23 -1.89 -10.17
CA TYR A 108 -21.14 -1.37 -8.81
C TYR A 108 -21.89 -0.05 -8.66
N ASP A 109 -22.41 0.18 -7.48
CA ASP A 109 -22.95 1.49 -7.11
C ASP A 109 -21.85 2.54 -7.07
N PRO A 110 -22.09 3.78 -7.52
CA PRO A 110 -21.11 4.86 -7.42
C PRO A 110 -20.51 5.09 -6.03
N SER A 111 -21.24 4.77 -4.97
CA SER A 111 -20.76 4.85 -3.59
C SER A 111 -19.67 3.84 -3.26
N GLU A 112 -19.53 2.78 -4.06
CA GLU A 112 -18.53 1.73 -3.87
C GLU A 112 -17.26 1.97 -4.69
N TYR A 113 -17.24 2.97 -5.59
CA TYR A 113 -16.07 3.23 -6.44
C TYR A 113 -14.84 3.55 -5.61
N GLY A 114 -13.71 2.96 -6.01
CA GLY A 114 -12.44 3.08 -5.30
C GLY A 114 -12.22 2.05 -4.21
N GLU A 115 -13.23 1.29 -3.80
CA GLU A 115 -13.05 0.14 -2.90
C GLU A 115 -12.48 -1.08 -3.65
N SER A 116 -11.78 -2.00 -2.97
CA SER A 116 -11.30 -3.24 -3.57
C SER A 116 -12.45 -4.04 -4.18
N GLU A 117 -12.30 -4.49 -5.42
CA GLU A 117 -13.30 -5.30 -6.12
C GLU A 117 -13.47 -6.66 -5.43
N TYR A 118 -12.37 -7.32 -5.10
CA TYR A 118 -12.36 -8.63 -4.45
C TYR A 118 -11.83 -8.52 -3.02
N PRO A 119 -12.51 -9.15 -2.04
CA PRO A 119 -11.98 -9.23 -0.68
C PRO A 119 -10.97 -10.36 -0.55
N ILE A 120 -10.15 -10.28 0.50
CA ILE A 120 -9.35 -11.41 0.98
C ILE A 120 -9.80 -11.84 2.38
N THR A 121 -9.35 -13.01 2.80
CA THR A 121 -9.53 -13.52 4.15
C THR A 121 -8.16 -13.66 4.81
N ASN A 122 -7.95 -12.96 5.92
CA ASN A 122 -6.75 -13.06 6.75
C ASN A 122 -7.14 -12.65 8.17
N SER A 123 -7.19 -13.62 9.09
CA SER A 123 -7.67 -13.43 10.46
C SER A 123 -6.85 -12.42 11.26
N ASP A 124 -5.54 -12.34 11.02
CA ASP A 124 -4.66 -11.44 11.74
C ASP A 124 -4.91 -9.97 11.33
N ILE A 125 -5.00 -9.72 10.00
CA ILE A 125 -5.35 -8.40 9.47
C ILE A 125 -6.76 -8.01 9.92
N ALA A 126 -7.73 -8.92 9.78
CA ALA A 126 -9.13 -8.69 10.13
C ALA A 126 -9.28 -8.33 11.61
N THR A 127 -8.61 -9.07 12.50
CA THR A 127 -8.59 -8.76 13.93
C THR A 127 -7.95 -7.39 14.21
N ALA A 128 -6.84 -7.08 13.55
CA ALA A 128 -6.15 -5.81 13.74
C ALA A 128 -6.94 -4.60 13.26
N VAL A 129 -7.73 -4.75 12.16
CA VAL A 129 -8.49 -3.67 11.53
C VAL A 129 -9.88 -3.53 12.14
N PHE A 130 -10.60 -4.64 12.35
CA PHE A 130 -12.01 -4.67 12.71
C PHE A 130 -12.29 -5.23 14.11
N GLY A 131 -11.32 -5.90 14.74
CA GLY A 131 -11.52 -6.63 15.98
C GLY A 131 -12.28 -7.96 15.79
N ASP A 132 -12.54 -8.37 14.55
CA ASP A 132 -13.26 -9.59 14.18
C ASP A 132 -12.43 -10.40 13.17
N PRO A 133 -11.96 -11.62 13.51
CA PRO A 133 -11.11 -12.43 12.63
C PRO A 133 -11.85 -12.97 11.39
N GLU A 134 -13.18 -12.95 11.37
CA GLU A 134 -14.00 -13.46 10.25
C GLU A 134 -14.35 -12.38 9.23
N GLU A 135 -14.06 -11.11 9.52
CA GLU A 135 -14.38 -10.00 8.64
C GLU A 135 -13.58 -10.06 7.33
N LYS A 136 -14.23 -9.72 6.23
CA LYS A 136 -13.60 -9.69 4.91
C LYS A 136 -12.82 -8.39 4.72
N ILE A 137 -11.58 -8.54 4.28
CA ILE A 137 -10.66 -7.41 4.12
C ILE A 137 -10.80 -6.83 2.71
N ARG A 138 -11.01 -5.54 2.63
CA ARG A 138 -10.94 -4.70 1.42
C ARG A 138 -10.15 -3.44 1.71
N ILE A 139 -9.55 -2.84 0.72
CA ILE A 139 -9.03 -1.49 0.84
C ILE A 139 -10.22 -0.54 0.58
N PRO A 140 -10.54 0.37 1.51
CA PRO A 140 -11.65 1.30 1.33
C PRO A 140 -11.33 2.39 0.30
N SER A 141 -12.35 3.09 -0.19
CA SER A 141 -12.21 4.13 -1.22
C SER A 141 -11.35 5.32 -0.80
N ASN A 142 -11.26 5.59 0.49
CA ASN A 142 -10.47 6.68 1.08
C ASN A 142 -9.00 6.31 1.36
N MET A 143 -8.54 5.12 0.96
CA MET A 143 -7.13 4.73 1.08
C MET A 143 -6.46 4.64 -0.29
N TRP A 144 -5.47 5.49 -0.51
CA TRP A 144 -4.68 5.58 -1.73
C TRP A 144 -3.33 4.90 -1.56
N ILE A 145 -2.87 4.22 -2.60
CA ILE A 145 -1.52 3.66 -2.66
C ILE A 145 -0.77 4.35 -3.78
N LEU A 146 0.28 5.06 -3.42
CA LEU A 146 1.16 5.77 -4.32
C LEU A 146 2.52 5.09 -4.35
N ALA A 147 3.13 4.98 -5.51
CA ALA A 147 4.45 4.39 -5.61
C ALA A 147 5.37 5.24 -6.48
N THR A 148 6.65 5.25 -6.13
CA THR A 148 7.71 5.78 -7.00
C THR A 148 8.56 4.64 -7.54
N MET A 149 9.04 4.80 -8.76
CA MET A 149 9.94 3.87 -9.42
C MET A 149 11.07 4.63 -10.08
N ASN A 150 12.29 4.14 -9.90
CA ASN A 150 13.46 4.65 -10.57
C ASN A 150 13.76 3.81 -11.81
N THR A 151 13.77 4.43 -12.99
CA THR A 151 13.95 3.74 -14.27
C THR A 151 15.42 3.62 -14.68
N ALA A 152 16.33 4.30 -14.01
CA ALA A 152 17.75 4.30 -14.35
C ALA A 152 18.59 3.26 -13.57
N ASP A 153 18.00 2.60 -12.57
CA ASP A 153 18.72 1.61 -11.76
C ASP A 153 18.87 0.28 -12.51
N GLN A 154 20.07 -0.30 -12.46
CA GLN A 154 20.38 -1.57 -13.12
C GLN A 154 20.04 -2.80 -12.27
N ASN A 155 20.01 -2.66 -10.94
CA ASN A 155 19.72 -3.74 -9.99
C ASN A 155 18.29 -3.62 -9.44
N VAL A 156 17.30 -3.82 -10.31
CA VAL A 156 15.88 -3.71 -9.95
C VAL A 156 15.14 -4.99 -10.33
N PHE A 157 14.09 -5.28 -9.57
CA PHE A 157 13.14 -6.34 -9.94
C PHE A 157 12.26 -5.85 -11.08
N THR A 158 12.01 -6.74 -12.04
CA THR A 158 11.06 -6.47 -13.12
C THR A 158 9.65 -6.60 -12.56
N LEU A 159 8.86 -5.54 -12.67
CA LEU A 159 7.44 -5.59 -12.37
C LEU A 159 6.73 -6.23 -13.59
N ASP A 160 6.06 -7.35 -13.36
CA ASP A 160 5.33 -8.04 -14.43
C ASP A 160 4.09 -7.23 -14.90
N THR A 161 3.55 -7.62 -16.04
CA THR A 161 2.40 -6.94 -16.65
C THR A 161 1.15 -7.00 -15.75
N ALA A 162 0.96 -8.11 -15.04
CA ALA A 162 -0.19 -8.26 -14.13
C ALA A 162 -0.10 -7.28 -12.95
N PHE A 163 1.11 -7.03 -12.45
CA PHE A 163 1.34 -6.03 -11.42
C PHE A 163 1.16 -4.62 -11.97
N GLN A 164 1.77 -4.31 -13.13
CA GLN A 164 1.75 -2.96 -13.71
C GLN A 164 0.35 -2.49 -14.08
N ARG A 165 -0.53 -3.34 -14.61
CA ARG A 165 -1.88 -2.97 -15.06
C ARG A 165 -2.81 -2.51 -13.93
N ARG A 166 -2.48 -2.79 -12.67
CA ARG A 166 -3.22 -2.32 -11.49
C ARG A 166 -2.85 -0.91 -11.07
N TRP A 167 -1.86 -0.33 -11.73
CA TRP A 167 -1.33 1.00 -11.43
C TRP A 167 -1.64 1.98 -12.54
N LYS A 168 -2.05 3.18 -12.16
CA LYS A 168 -2.10 4.30 -13.08
C LYS A 168 -0.69 4.89 -13.20
N LEU A 169 -0.03 4.64 -14.32
CA LEU A 169 1.35 5.08 -14.54
C LEU A 169 1.40 6.56 -14.91
N HIS A 170 2.26 7.31 -14.25
CA HIS A 170 2.53 8.71 -14.54
C HIS A 170 4.04 8.96 -14.70
N HIS A 171 4.44 9.34 -15.91
CA HIS A 171 5.82 9.64 -16.24
C HIS A 171 6.18 11.07 -15.83
N MET A 172 7.20 11.20 -14.98
CA MET A 172 7.78 12.49 -14.64
C MET A 172 8.92 12.80 -15.59
N LYS A 173 8.74 13.85 -16.39
CA LYS A 173 9.77 14.35 -17.29
C LYS A 173 10.85 15.08 -16.49
N ASN A 174 12.07 14.94 -16.92
CA ASN A 174 13.17 15.71 -16.40
C ASN A 174 13.14 17.08 -17.13
N ASP A 175 12.42 18.05 -16.57
CA ASP A 175 12.52 19.45 -17.03
C ASP A 175 13.83 20.01 -16.50
N VAL A 176 14.93 19.64 -17.15
CA VAL A 176 16.19 20.33 -16.97
C VAL A 176 15.97 21.72 -17.56
N MET A 177 15.72 22.71 -16.72
CA MET A 177 15.81 24.10 -17.13
C MET A 177 17.23 24.33 -17.66
N SER A 178 17.31 24.48 -18.98
CA SER A 178 18.49 24.99 -19.71
C SER A 178 18.72 26.47 -19.37
#